data_bf7c72c8761359c8884534e515d0740f
#
_entry.id   bf7c72c8761359c8884534e515d0740f
#
_cell.length_a   1.000
_cell.length_b   1.000
_cell.length_c   1.000
_cell.angle_alpha   90.00
_cell.angle_beta   90.00
_cell.angle_gamma   90.00
#
_symmetry.space_group_name_H-M   'P 1'
#
loop_
_entity.id
_entity.type
_entity.pdbx_description
1 polymer ?
#
loop_
_entity_poly.entity_id
_entity_poly.type
_entity_poly.pdbx_seq_one_letter_code
_entity_poly.pdbx_strand_id
1 'polypeptide(L)'
;MLFSGALGSTLLTGSLKAGSLAVMFDSIESLTCDRAGRLWSRWTGGHAFRRGLDGRVLEKWQENGHRRRRWLTVAQAAPLLDESAARMRSLGESIAAGRVKWIIAPEAGELAGVIDRAAQFDARAAARDRERFDAVYDRIGILPPDQYLSLVLQATTGCSFNTCTFCDLYAAQRFRIKSDRAFRAHVRAVRAFMGESIRMRRSIFLGEANALTIPFDRLVSLMTIAREEIGEQPVYAFLDAFSGTQKSVDEYRRLAALGLKRVSIGLESGHDPLLEFVRKPGAAQDAVETVSALKSASIAVSLIVLVGLGGDRYAESHVSDTVAVLNAMPLGKGDIVYFSDLIEHESTPYPALARAADVRPLTAAEMNHQRQAIRSGLRFGPGGPVVSKYDIREFVY
;
A
#
# COMPACT_ATOMS: atom_id res chain seq x y z
N MET A 1 4.50 -22.96 11.22
CA MET A 1 3.94 -24.31 11.44
C MET A 1 2.85 -24.56 10.41
N LEU A 2 2.88 -25.72 9.77
CA LEU A 2 1.82 -26.21 8.88
C LEU A 2 1.00 -27.25 9.65
N PHE A 3 -0.28 -27.37 9.33
CA PHE A 3 -1.15 -28.40 9.86
C PHE A 3 -2.15 -28.89 8.82
N SER A 4 -2.57 -30.14 8.93
CA SER A 4 -3.62 -30.71 8.10
C SER A 4 -4.38 -31.80 8.83
N GLY A 5 -5.63 -32.03 8.44
CA GLY A 5 -6.49 -33.03 9.04
C GLY A 5 -7.82 -33.12 8.30
N ALA A 6 -8.75 -33.87 8.90
CA ALA A 6 -10.11 -34.00 8.41
C ALA A 6 -11.11 -33.74 9.54
N LEU A 7 -12.17 -33.01 9.26
CA LEU A 7 -13.32 -32.79 10.13
C LEU A 7 -14.55 -33.40 9.42
N GLY A 8 -14.91 -34.63 9.79
CA GLY A 8 -15.85 -35.43 9.01
C GLY A 8 -15.31 -35.69 7.60
N SER A 9 -16.06 -35.27 6.58
CA SER A 9 -15.65 -35.33 5.17
C SER A 9 -14.83 -34.10 4.72
N THR A 10 -14.78 -33.02 5.52
CA THR A 10 -14.10 -31.78 5.16
C THR A 10 -12.60 -31.89 5.39
N LEU A 11 -11.79 -31.69 4.34
CA LEU A 11 -10.35 -31.58 4.43
C LEU A 11 -9.98 -30.22 5.01
N LEU A 12 -9.19 -30.24 6.07
CA LEU A 12 -8.66 -29.05 6.73
C LEU A 12 -7.17 -28.93 6.46
N THR A 13 -6.73 -27.82 5.91
CA THR A 13 -5.31 -27.47 5.81
C THR A 13 -5.08 -26.05 6.32
N GLY A 14 -3.91 -25.80 6.88
CA GLY A 14 -3.62 -24.46 7.35
C GLY A 14 -2.16 -24.20 7.67
N SER A 15 -1.89 -22.94 7.94
CA SER A 15 -0.58 -22.47 8.35
C SER A 15 -0.69 -21.42 9.45
N LEU A 16 0.04 -21.65 10.53
CA LEU A 16 0.24 -20.66 11.58
C LEU A 16 1.64 -20.07 11.43
N LYS A 17 1.71 -18.79 11.06
CA LYS A 17 2.94 -18.01 10.90
C LYS A 17 3.11 -17.05 12.07
N ALA A 18 4.27 -16.39 12.17
CA ALA A 18 4.52 -15.41 13.22
C ALA A 18 3.46 -14.30 13.28
N GLY A 19 2.91 -13.85 12.14
CA GLY A 19 1.94 -12.75 12.06
C GLY A 19 0.51 -13.17 11.74
N SER A 20 0.22 -14.40 11.30
CA SER A 20 -1.09 -14.77 10.79
C SER A 20 -1.41 -16.24 10.93
N LEU A 21 -2.71 -16.55 10.95
CA LEU A 21 -3.28 -17.87 10.76
C LEU A 21 -4.04 -17.89 9.43
N ALA A 22 -3.75 -18.87 8.59
CA ALA A 22 -4.55 -19.18 7.40
C ALA A 22 -5.12 -20.58 7.55
N VAL A 23 -6.41 -20.74 7.27
CA VAL A 23 -7.13 -22.03 7.28
C VAL A 23 -7.88 -22.16 5.98
N MET A 24 -7.84 -23.36 5.39
CA MET A 24 -8.55 -23.72 4.16
C MET A 24 -9.42 -24.95 4.43
N PHE A 25 -10.64 -24.93 3.91
CA PHE A 25 -11.64 -25.98 4.00
C PHE A 25 -11.95 -26.48 2.57
N ASP A 26 -11.69 -27.75 2.29
CA ASP A 26 -11.93 -28.46 1.01
C ASP A 26 -11.39 -27.72 -0.24
N SER A 27 -10.41 -26.86 -0.12
CA SER A 27 -9.93 -25.99 -1.21
C SER A 27 -10.99 -25.07 -1.84
N ILE A 28 -12.15 -24.94 -1.23
CA ILE A 28 -13.29 -24.12 -1.70
C ILE A 28 -13.57 -22.90 -0.81
N GLU A 29 -13.04 -22.89 0.40
CA GLU A 29 -13.13 -21.76 1.33
C GLU A 29 -11.79 -21.58 2.04
N SER A 30 -11.33 -20.35 2.17
CA SER A 30 -10.19 -20.01 3.02
C SER A 30 -10.46 -18.78 3.86
N LEU A 31 -9.90 -18.80 5.07
CA LEU A 31 -9.93 -17.70 6.02
C LEU A 31 -8.49 -17.39 6.45
N THR A 32 -8.13 -16.12 6.42
CA THR A 32 -6.86 -15.65 6.98
C THR A 32 -7.16 -14.56 8.00
N CYS A 33 -6.62 -14.71 9.20
CA CYS A 33 -6.65 -13.69 10.23
C CYS A 33 -5.24 -13.35 10.71
N ASP A 34 -5.08 -12.17 11.30
CA ASP A 34 -3.86 -11.81 11.99
C ASP A 34 -3.82 -12.46 13.41
N ARG A 35 -2.72 -12.25 14.13
CA ARG A 35 -2.56 -12.82 15.49
C ARG A 35 -3.50 -12.21 16.54
N ALA A 36 -4.07 -11.03 16.28
CA ALA A 36 -5.12 -10.44 17.12
C ALA A 36 -6.52 -10.99 16.79
N GLY A 37 -6.64 -11.89 15.82
CA GLY A 37 -7.90 -12.46 15.37
C GLY A 37 -8.64 -11.65 14.31
N ARG A 38 -8.10 -10.51 13.88
CA ARG A 38 -8.75 -9.68 12.85
C ARG A 38 -8.80 -10.43 11.53
N LEU A 39 -9.98 -10.50 10.90
CA LEU A 39 -10.11 -11.02 9.54
C LEU A 39 -9.25 -10.19 8.59
N TRP A 40 -8.33 -10.84 7.89
CA TRP A 40 -7.50 -10.25 6.84
C TRP A 40 -8.05 -10.52 5.45
N SER A 41 -8.39 -11.79 5.18
CA SER A 41 -9.01 -12.19 3.92
C SER A 41 -9.88 -13.41 4.08
N ARG A 42 -10.90 -13.52 3.22
CA ARG A 42 -11.71 -14.72 3.00
C ARG A 42 -11.84 -14.98 1.52
N TRP A 43 -11.76 -16.23 1.13
CA TRP A 43 -12.12 -16.68 -0.22
C TRP A 43 -13.24 -17.71 -0.08
N THR A 44 -14.34 -17.51 -0.78
CA THR A 44 -15.51 -18.39 -0.76
C THR A 44 -16.37 -18.13 -2.00
N GLY A 45 -16.98 -19.19 -2.58
CA GLY A 45 -17.89 -19.06 -3.71
C GLY A 45 -17.31 -18.35 -4.94
N GLY A 46 -15.99 -18.44 -5.19
CA GLY A 46 -15.32 -17.74 -6.28
C GLY A 46 -15.02 -16.25 -6.02
N HIS A 47 -15.36 -15.75 -4.83
CA HIS A 47 -15.14 -14.38 -4.40
C HIS A 47 -14.00 -14.29 -3.40
N ALA A 48 -13.12 -13.32 -3.59
CA ALA A 48 -12.05 -12.97 -2.67
C ALA A 48 -12.39 -11.67 -1.95
N PHE A 49 -12.41 -11.72 -0.63
CA PHE A 49 -12.64 -10.58 0.23
C PHE A 49 -11.35 -10.22 0.96
N ARG A 50 -11.03 -8.94 1.02
CA ARG A 50 -9.89 -8.41 1.77
C ARG A 50 -10.35 -7.27 2.67
N ARG A 51 -10.11 -7.39 3.98
CA ARG A 51 -10.39 -6.35 4.96
C ARG A 51 -9.13 -5.55 5.27
N GLY A 52 -9.25 -4.22 5.27
CA GLY A 52 -8.24 -3.30 5.78
C GLY A 52 -8.32 -3.12 7.29
N LEU A 53 -7.26 -2.60 7.88
CA LEU A 53 -7.26 -2.14 9.28
C LEU A 53 -8.25 -1.00 9.50
N ASP A 54 -8.49 -0.19 8.47
CA ASP A 54 -9.51 0.87 8.42
C ASP A 54 -10.96 0.33 8.38
N GLY A 55 -11.14 -0.98 8.45
CA GLY A 55 -12.43 -1.66 8.46
C GLY A 55 -13.10 -1.80 7.10
N ARG A 56 -12.59 -1.18 6.03
CA ARG A 56 -13.16 -1.34 4.70
C ARG A 56 -12.91 -2.75 4.16
N VAL A 57 -13.85 -3.27 3.39
CA VAL A 57 -13.76 -4.59 2.77
C VAL A 57 -13.85 -4.45 1.26
N LEU A 58 -12.82 -4.93 0.57
CA LEU A 58 -12.78 -5.03 -0.89
C LEU A 58 -13.13 -6.45 -1.32
N GLU A 59 -14.17 -6.57 -2.14
CA GLU A 59 -14.56 -7.81 -2.81
C GLU A 59 -14.01 -7.84 -4.23
N LYS A 60 -13.49 -9.00 -4.65
CA LYS A 60 -13.00 -9.26 -6.00
C LYS A 60 -13.52 -10.58 -6.50
N TRP A 61 -13.93 -10.63 -7.78
CA TRP A 61 -14.37 -11.87 -8.44
C TRP A 61 -14.04 -11.83 -9.93
N GLN A 62 -14.27 -12.94 -10.61
CA GLN A 62 -14.23 -13.02 -12.07
C GLN A 62 -15.64 -13.13 -12.62
N GLU A 63 -15.94 -12.34 -13.65
CA GLU A 63 -17.21 -12.36 -14.36
C GLU A 63 -16.93 -12.26 -15.86
N ASN A 64 -17.35 -13.26 -16.64
CA ASN A 64 -17.11 -13.34 -18.08
C ASN A 64 -15.63 -13.13 -18.48
N GLY A 65 -14.70 -13.72 -17.73
CA GLY A 65 -13.26 -13.58 -17.97
C GLY A 65 -12.64 -12.23 -17.51
N HIS A 66 -13.46 -11.33 -17.00
CA HIS A 66 -13.01 -10.02 -16.53
C HIS A 66 -12.93 -9.98 -15.00
N ARG A 67 -11.87 -9.35 -14.47
CA ARG A 67 -11.75 -9.08 -13.04
C ARG A 67 -12.70 -7.96 -12.66
N ARG A 68 -13.59 -8.24 -11.68
CA ARG A 68 -14.51 -7.30 -11.07
C ARG A 68 -14.08 -7.03 -9.64
N ARG A 69 -14.48 -5.86 -9.11
CA ARG A 69 -14.27 -5.47 -7.72
C ARG A 69 -15.29 -4.47 -7.27
N ARG A 70 -15.57 -4.45 -5.98
CA ARG A 70 -16.35 -3.40 -5.31
C ARG A 70 -15.94 -3.28 -3.86
N TRP A 71 -16.11 -2.09 -3.34
CA TRP A 71 -16.06 -1.85 -1.90
C TRP A 71 -17.41 -2.20 -1.31
N LEU A 72 -17.42 -3.01 -0.25
CA LEU A 72 -18.65 -3.33 0.47
C LEU A 72 -19.02 -2.17 1.38
N THR A 73 -20.33 -1.90 1.48
CA THR A 73 -20.85 -1.07 2.57
C THR A 73 -20.73 -1.81 3.90
N VAL A 74 -20.85 -1.09 5.01
CA VAL A 74 -20.82 -1.71 6.36
C VAL A 74 -21.88 -2.80 6.48
N ALA A 75 -23.10 -2.54 5.98
CA ALA A 75 -24.19 -3.51 5.99
C ALA A 75 -23.90 -4.77 5.16
N GLN A 76 -23.21 -4.62 4.02
CA GLN A 76 -22.81 -5.76 3.17
C GLN A 76 -21.63 -6.54 3.76
N ALA A 77 -20.75 -5.89 4.50
CA ALA A 77 -19.59 -6.54 5.13
C ALA A 77 -19.96 -7.29 6.43
N ALA A 78 -21.02 -6.87 7.12
CA ALA A 78 -21.40 -7.45 8.42
C ALA A 78 -21.67 -8.97 8.35
N PRO A 79 -22.50 -9.51 7.44
CA PRO A 79 -22.72 -10.96 7.34
C PRO A 79 -21.40 -11.73 7.09
N LEU A 80 -20.51 -11.20 6.22
CA LEU A 80 -19.22 -11.82 5.94
C LEU A 80 -18.37 -11.97 7.20
N LEU A 81 -18.37 -10.96 8.07
CA LEU A 81 -17.60 -10.93 9.32
C LEU A 81 -18.20 -11.92 10.34
N ASP A 82 -19.54 -11.90 10.50
CA ASP A 82 -20.25 -12.79 11.42
C ASP A 82 -20.10 -14.26 11.02
N GLU A 83 -20.24 -14.58 9.74
CA GLU A 83 -20.02 -15.93 9.22
C GLU A 83 -18.57 -16.37 9.38
N SER A 84 -17.60 -15.47 9.16
CA SER A 84 -16.19 -15.77 9.36
C SER A 84 -15.87 -16.10 10.81
N ALA A 85 -16.41 -15.31 11.75
CA ALA A 85 -16.28 -15.56 13.18
C ALA A 85 -16.97 -16.88 13.61
N ALA A 86 -18.17 -17.15 13.11
CA ALA A 86 -18.90 -18.40 13.35
C ALA A 86 -18.14 -19.61 12.81
N ARG A 87 -17.52 -19.50 11.63
CA ARG A 87 -16.71 -20.56 11.03
C ARG A 87 -15.48 -20.88 11.88
N MET A 88 -14.80 -19.85 12.40
CA MET A 88 -13.66 -20.04 13.30
C MET A 88 -14.09 -20.61 14.65
N ARG A 89 -15.26 -20.22 15.18
CA ARG A 89 -15.83 -20.78 16.41
C ARG A 89 -16.11 -22.28 16.26
N SER A 90 -16.82 -22.66 15.19
CA SER A 90 -17.10 -24.08 14.90
C SER A 90 -15.82 -24.92 14.75
N LEU A 91 -14.78 -24.36 14.14
CA LEU A 91 -13.48 -25.01 14.06
C LEU A 91 -12.86 -25.19 15.45
N GLY A 92 -12.86 -24.15 16.29
CA GLY A 92 -12.33 -24.21 17.66
C GLY A 92 -13.04 -25.26 18.52
N GLU A 93 -14.37 -25.27 18.48
CA GLU A 93 -15.21 -26.28 19.17
C GLU A 93 -14.92 -27.70 18.66
N SER A 94 -14.70 -27.85 17.36
CA SER A 94 -14.39 -29.16 16.78
C SER A 94 -13.01 -29.68 17.19
N ILE A 95 -12.03 -28.78 17.28
CA ILE A 95 -10.68 -29.11 17.78
C ILE A 95 -10.75 -29.47 19.26
N ALA A 96 -11.41 -28.67 20.07
CA ALA A 96 -11.54 -28.90 21.52
C ALA A 96 -12.27 -30.23 21.84
N ALA A 97 -13.26 -30.60 21.04
CA ALA A 97 -14.00 -31.85 21.15
C ALA A 97 -13.25 -33.08 20.55
N GLY A 98 -12.02 -32.90 20.04
CA GLY A 98 -11.25 -34.01 19.43
C GLY A 98 -11.83 -34.53 18.11
N ARG A 99 -12.71 -33.79 17.46
CA ARG A 99 -13.37 -34.20 16.20
C ARG A 99 -12.48 -34.10 14.98
N VAL A 100 -11.37 -33.38 15.06
CA VAL A 100 -10.40 -33.25 13.96
C VAL A 100 -9.45 -34.42 13.98
N LYS A 101 -9.44 -35.21 12.91
CA LYS A 101 -8.45 -36.29 12.69
C LYS A 101 -7.22 -35.65 12.03
N TRP A 102 -6.18 -35.42 12.82
CA TRP A 102 -4.96 -34.80 12.34
C TRP A 102 -4.12 -35.74 11.48
N ILE A 103 -3.63 -35.26 10.34
CA ILE A 103 -2.57 -35.85 9.51
C ILE A 103 -1.24 -35.22 9.91
N ILE A 104 -1.23 -33.88 10.03
CA ILE A 104 -0.13 -33.11 10.59
C ILE A 104 -0.74 -32.28 11.73
N ALA A 105 -0.45 -32.67 12.96
CA ALA A 105 -0.99 -32.01 14.14
C ALA A 105 -0.28 -30.66 14.39
N PRO A 106 -1.00 -29.58 14.74
CA PRO A 106 -0.39 -28.36 15.20
C PRO A 106 0.07 -28.45 16.65
N GLU A 107 0.94 -27.53 17.07
CA GLU A 107 1.16 -27.29 18.51
C GLU A 107 -0.13 -26.68 19.10
N ALA A 108 -0.74 -27.42 20.03
CA ALA A 108 -2.14 -27.20 20.39
C ALA A 108 -2.45 -25.80 20.99
N GLY A 109 -1.62 -25.30 21.89
CA GLY A 109 -1.96 -24.08 22.64
C GLY A 109 -1.97 -22.79 21.82
N GLU A 110 -1.00 -22.64 20.91
CA GLU A 110 -0.86 -21.40 20.12
C GLU A 110 -1.96 -21.27 19.05
N LEU A 111 -2.32 -22.39 18.40
CA LEU A 111 -3.39 -22.42 17.40
C LEU A 111 -4.74 -22.09 18.03
N ALA A 112 -5.08 -22.72 19.16
CA ALA A 112 -6.34 -22.51 19.86
C ALA A 112 -6.54 -21.04 20.22
N GLY A 113 -5.53 -20.38 20.79
CA GLY A 113 -5.63 -18.98 21.18
C GLY A 113 -5.87 -18.01 19.99
N VAL A 114 -5.33 -18.30 18.79
CA VAL A 114 -5.61 -17.48 17.61
C VAL A 114 -7.01 -17.76 17.07
N ILE A 115 -7.45 -19.02 17.06
CA ILE A 115 -8.81 -19.39 16.65
C ILE A 115 -9.85 -18.72 17.56
N ASP A 116 -9.64 -18.74 18.89
CA ASP A 116 -10.56 -18.10 19.85
C ASP A 116 -10.69 -16.60 19.62
N ARG A 117 -9.58 -15.90 19.37
CA ARG A 117 -9.62 -14.47 19.02
C ARG A 117 -10.33 -14.24 17.69
N ALA A 118 -10.10 -15.08 16.68
CA ALA A 118 -10.77 -14.96 15.39
C ALA A 118 -12.28 -15.28 15.48
N ALA A 119 -12.67 -16.21 16.35
CA ALA A 119 -14.06 -16.54 16.64
C ALA A 119 -14.85 -15.39 17.32
N GLN A 120 -14.13 -14.47 17.97
CA GLN A 120 -14.69 -13.28 18.61
C GLN A 120 -14.67 -12.06 17.70
N PHE A 121 -14.05 -12.16 16.51
CA PHE A 121 -13.94 -11.03 15.58
C PHE A 121 -15.13 -10.98 14.60
N ASP A 122 -16.34 -10.74 15.15
CA ASP A 122 -17.60 -10.52 14.45
C ASP A 122 -17.73 -9.07 13.92
N ALA A 123 -18.87 -8.73 13.34
CA ALA A 123 -19.16 -7.39 12.82
C ALA A 123 -19.06 -6.30 13.91
N ARG A 124 -19.48 -6.59 15.14
CA ARG A 124 -19.38 -5.65 16.27
C ARG A 124 -17.93 -5.42 16.71
N ALA A 125 -17.15 -6.50 16.78
CA ALA A 125 -15.72 -6.40 17.09
C ALA A 125 -14.97 -5.63 16.00
N ALA A 126 -15.32 -5.85 14.73
CA ALA A 126 -14.74 -5.12 13.60
C ALA A 126 -15.09 -3.63 13.62
N ALA A 127 -16.30 -3.25 14.05
CA ALA A 127 -16.69 -1.84 14.24
C ALA A 127 -15.83 -1.18 15.34
N ARG A 128 -15.70 -1.81 16.51
CA ARG A 128 -14.83 -1.30 17.60
C ARG A 128 -13.35 -1.23 17.19
N ASP A 129 -12.88 -2.19 16.38
CA ASP A 129 -11.51 -2.19 15.87
C ASP A 129 -11.27 -1.00 14.91
N ARG A 130 -12.28 -0.65 14.10
CA ARG A 130 -12.27 0.55 13.26
C ARG A 130 -12.20 1.84 14.09
N GLU A 131 -13.03 1.98 15.13
CA GLU A 131 -12.96 3.14 16.03
C GLU A 131 -11.57 3.30 16.67
N ARG A 132 -10.95 2.18 17.05
CA ARG A 132 -9.57 2.18 17.55
C ARG A 132 -8.55 2.58 16.48
N PHE A 133 -8.76 2.18 15.24
CA PHE A 133 -7.92 2.59 14.11
C PHE A 133 -8.04 4.10 13.88
N ASP A 134 -9.27 4.63 13.82
CA ASP A 134 -9.56 6.04 13.60
C ASP A 134 -9.03 6.94 14.74
N ALA A 135 -8.87 6.39 15.96
CA ALA A 135 -8.23 7.09 17.09
C ALA A 135 -6.70 7.16 16.99
N VAL A 136 -6.07 6.30 16.18
CA VAL A 136 -4.61 6.21 16.05
C VAL A 136 -4.10 6.83 14.76
N TYR A 137 -4.84 6.65 13.67
CA TYR A 137 -4.44 7.06 12.34
C TYR A 137 -5.34 8.17 11.79
N ASP A 138 -4.75 9.19 11.23
CA ASP A 138 -5.41 9.97 10.19
C ASP A 138 -5.63 9.07 8.97
N ARG A 139 -6.50 9.51 8.02
CA ARG A 139 -6.71 8.74 6.80
C ARG A 139 -5.38 8.45 6.10
N ILE A 140 -5.06 7.16 5.92
CA ILE A 140 -3.92 6.74 5.10
C ILE A 140 -4.34 6.83 3.63
N GLY A 141 -3.72 7.74 2.89
CA GLY A 141 -4.10 8.02 1.51
C GLY A 141 -3.80 6.85 0.58
N ILE A 142 -2.54 6.45 0.50
CA ILE A 142 -2.10 5.37 -0.39
C ILE A 142 -0.73 4.83 0.03
N LEU A 143 -0.42 3.59 -0.36
CA LEU A 143 0.93 3.01 -0.31
C LEU A 143 1.27 2.39 -1.66
N PRO A 144 2.55 2.29 -2.03
CA PRO A 144 2.97 1.47 -3.17
C PRO A 144 2.59 0.00 -2.94
N PRO A 145 2.28 -0.79 -3.99
CA PRO A 145 1.82 -2.16 -3.84
C PRO A 145 2.74 -3.08 -3.05
N ASP A 146 4.05 -2.90 -3.18
CA ASP A 146 5.07 -3.66 -2.45
C ASP A 146 5.15 -3.30 -0.97
N GLN A 147 4.47 -2.22 -0.53
CA GLN A 147 4.44 -1.73 0.85
C GLN A 147 3.08 -1.93 1.56
N TYR A 148 2.15 -2.69 1.01
CA TYR A 148 0.85 -2.96 1.65
C TYR A 148 0.95 -3.71 2.98
N LEU A 149 2.07 -4.36 3.27
CA LEU A 149 2.38 -4.99 4.55
C LEU A 149 3.34 -4.16 5.43
N SER A 150 3.58 -2.91 5.11
CA SER A 150 4.39 -2.02 5.96
C SER A 150 3.59 -1.57 7.18
N LEU A 151 4.29 -1.25 8.25
CA LEU A 151 3.76 -0.50 9.38
C LEU A 151 3.81 0.99 9.02
N VAL A 152 2.66 1.62 8.81
CA VAL A 152 2.62 3.06 8.56
C VAL A 152 2.85 3.82 9.86
N LEU A 153 3.82 4.72 9.83
CA LEU A 153 4.09 5.67 10.91
C LEU A 153 3.95 7.09 10.33
N GLN A 154 2.92 7.79 10.73
CA GLN A 154 2.58 9.11 10.20
C GLN A 154 3.45 10.21 10.84
N ALA A 155 4.60 10.49 10.23
CA ALA A 155 5.50 11.58 10.62
C ALA A 155 4.94 12.96 10.22
N THR A 156 4.15 12.99 9.13
CA THR A 156 3.41 14.15 8.66
C THR A 156 1.93 13.86 8.55
N THR A 157 1.11 14.87 8.36
CA THR A 157 -0.27 14.80 7.90
C THR A 157 -0.42 15.62 6.62
N GLY A 158 -1.29 15.20 5.71
CA GLY A 158 -1.53 15.90 4.46
C GLY A 158 -0.36 15.86 3.47
N CYS A 159 -0.46 16.63 2.39
CA CYS A 159 0.56 16.79 1.37
C CYS A 159 1.16 18.20 1.42
N SER A 160 2.48 18.33 1.30
CA SER A 160 3.20 19.61 1.36
C SER A 160 2.81 20.59 0.25
N PHE A 161 2.37 20.07 -0.90
CA PHE A 161 1.91 20.89 -2.03
C PHE A 161 0.40 20.94 -2.13
N ASN A 162 -0.24 19.79 -2.25
CA ASN A 162 -1.69 19.62 -2.37
C ASN A 162 -2.33 20.47 -3.51
N THR A 163 -1.56 20.72 -4.59
CA THR A 163 -1.96 21.56 -5.72
C THR A 163 -2.26 20.79 -6.99
N CYS A 164 -1.82 19.51 -7.06
CA CYS A 164 -2.00 18.66 -8.23
C CYS A 164 -3.49 18.48 -8.53
N THR A 165 -3.92 18.87 -9.74
CA THR A 165 -5.36 18.91 -10.10
C THR A 165 -6.01 17.53 -10.19
N PHE A 166 -5.23 16.48 -10.37
CA PHE A 166 -5.70 15.09 -10.50
C PHE A 166 -5.77 14.30 -9.17
N CYS A 167 -5.32 14.90 -8.05
CA CYS A 167 -5.17 14.22 -6.78
C CYS A 167 -6.07 14.81 -5.70
N ASP A 168 -6.86 13.97 -5.02
CA ASP A 168 -7.71 14.32 -3.88
C ASP A 168 -7.34 13.59 -2.58
N LEU A 169 -6.27 12.79 -2.61
CA LEU A 169 -5.88 11.91 -1.50
C LEU A 169 -5.71 12.66 -0.17
N TYR A 170 -5.27 13.92 -0.25
CA TYR A 170 -4.97 14.77 0.91
C TYR A 170 -5.69 16.12 0.89
N ALA A 171 -6.68 16.32 0.00
CA ALA A 171 -7.34 17.60 -0.22
C ALA A 171 -7.94 18.21 1.07
N ALA A 172 -8.48 17.37 1.96
CA ALA A 172 -9.08 17.80 3.22
C ALA A 172 -8.07 17.95 4.39
N GLN A 173 -6.78 17.66 4.17
CA GLN A 173 -5.77 17.61 5.22
C GLN A 173 -4.75 18.73 5.06
N ARG A 174 -4.58 19.55 6.10
CA ARG A 174 -3.50 20.54 6.13
C ARG A 174 -2.17 19.84 6.41
N PHE A 175 -1.13 20.19 5.64
CA PHE A 175 0.21 19.68 5.89
C PHE A 175 0.75 20.12 7.25
N ARG A 176 1.22 19.17 8.03
CA ARG A 176 1.89 19.40 9.32
C ARG A 176 2.95 18.32 9.55
N ILE A 177 4.05 18.71 10.17
CA ILE A 177 5.11 17.80 10.64
C ILE A 177 4.88 17.57 12.13
N LYS A 178 4.76 16.32 12.58
CA LYS A 178 4.63 16.00 14.00
C LYS A 178 5.91 16.39 14.76
N SER A 179 5.77 16.89 15.97
CA SER A 179 6.91 17.04 16.89
C SER A 179 7.40 15.67 17.35
N ASP A 180 8.62 15.57 17.84
CA ASP A 180 9.22 14.34 18.36
C ASP A 180 8.32 13.68 19.42
N ARG A 181 7.79 14.50 20.35
CA ARG A 181 6.83 14.04 21.36
C ARG A 181 5.55 13.48 20.74
N ALA A 182 4.97 14.18 19.77
CA ALA A 182 3.73 13.75 19.10
C ALA A 182 3.96 12.50 18.25
N PHE A 183 5.10 12.41 17.57
CA PHE A 183 5.45 11.23 16.76
C PHE A 183 5.71 10.01 17.65
N ARG A 184 6.45 10.15 18.76
CA ARG A 184 6.66 9.07 19.72
C ARG A 184 5.35 8.56 20.31
N ALA A 185 4.43 9.47 20.66
CA ALA A 185 3.09 9.10 21.13
C ALA A 185 2.32 8.33 20.05
N HIS A 186 2.37 8.78 18.77
CA HIS A 186 1.76 8.09 17.65
C HIS A 186 2.34 6.68 17.47
N VAL A 187 3.67 6.53 17.45
CA VAL A 187 4.34 5.21 17.29
C VAL A 187 3.90 4.24 18.40
N ARG A 188 3.83 4.70 19.64
CA ARG A 188 3.34 3.89 20.77
C ARG A 188 1.87 3.50 20.64
N ALA A 189 1.03 4.43 20.19
CA ALA A 189 -0.39 4.15 19.92
C ALA A 189 -0.55 3.13 18.79
N VAL A 190 0.22 3.25 17.71
CA VAL A 190 0.27 2.27 16.62
C VAL A 190 0.67 0.89 17.13
N ARG A 191 1.73 0.81 17.93
CA ARG A 191 2.21 -0.45 18.52
C ARG A 191 1.14 -1.09 19.42
N ALA A 192 0.47 -0.31 20.25
CA ALA A 192 -0.62 -0.77 21.11
C ALA A 192 -1.84 -1.24 20.30
N PHE A 193 -2.21 -0.53 19.23
CA PHE A 193 -3.28 -0.93 18.32
C PHE A 193 -2.96 -2.23 17.58
N MET A 194 -1.74 -2.35 17.06
CA MET A 194 -1.31 -3.53 16.32
C MET A 194 -1.22 -4.79 17.21
N GLY A 195 -0.71 -4.66 18.44
CA GLY A 195 -0.48 -5.79 19.32
C GLY A 195 0.37 -6.88 18.64
N GLU A 196 0.01 -8.14 18.81
CA GLU A 196 0.69 -9.29 18.18
C GLU A 196 0.70 -9.23 16.64
N SER A 197 -0.24 -8.51 16.02
CA SER A 197 -0.33 -8.37 14.56
C SER A 197 0.82 -7.57 13.96
N ILE A 198 1.60 -6.85 14.77
CA ILE A 198 2.80 -6.13 14.33
C ILE A 198 3.81 -7.09 13.67
N ARG A 199 3.84 -8.34 14.07
CA ARG A 199 4.72 -9.39 13.50
C ARG A 199 4.42 -9.70 12.03
N MET A 200 3.27 -9.26 11.52
CA MET A 200 2.92 -9.34 10.10
C MET A 200 3.60 -8.24 9.27
N ARG A 201 4.04 -7.17 9.93
CA ARG A 201 4.67 -6.02 9.28
C ARG A 201 6.16 -6.27 9.08
N ARG A 202 6.64 -6.01 7.85
CA ARG A 202 8.01 -6.34 7.43
C ARG A 202 8.89 -5.12 7.22
N SER A 203 8.31 -3.95 7.36
CA SER A 203 8.94 -2.67 7.09
C SER A 203 8.15 -1.55 7.74
N ILE A 204 8.74 -0.38 7.83
CA ILE A 204 8.09 0.86 8.18
C ILE A 204 7.85 1.66 6.90
N PHE A 205 6.63 2.18 6.72
CA PHE A 205 6.35 3.23 5.76
C PHE A 205 6.20 4.56 6.51
N LEU A 206 7.16 5.45 6.33
CA LEU A 206 7.13 6.78 6.95
C LEU A 206 6.17 7.67 6.15
N GLY A 207 5.00 7.90 6.68
CA GLY A 207 3.91 8.61 6.04
C GLY A 207 3.82 10.07 6.53
N GLU A 208 3.00 10.88 5.90
CA GLU A 208 2.10 10.60 4.78
C GLU A 208 2.77 10.98 3.44
N ALA A 209 2.03 11.64 2.57
CA ALA A 209 2.29 11.92 1.16
C ALA A 209 3.76 12.23 0.79
N ASN A 210 4.46 12.99 1.61
CA ASN A 210 5.78 13.53 1.28
C ASN A 210 6.63 13.71 2.55
N ALA A 211 6.78 12.61 3.32
CA ALA A 211 7.47 12.66 4.62
C ALA A 211 8.95 13.06 4.51
N LEU A 212 9.58 12.81 3.36
CA LEU A 212 11.00 13.16 3.18
C LEU A 212 11.25 14.65 2.92
N THR A 213 10.21 15.49 2.83
CA THR A 213 10.38 16.96 2.84
C THR A 213 10.69 17.51 4.23
N ILE A 214 10.53 16.70 5.27
CA ILE A 214 10.91 17.08 6.64
C ILE A 214 12.38 17.53 6.66
N PRO A 215 12.72 18.65 7.31
CA PRO A 215 14.10 19.09 7.49
C PRO A 215 14.99 17.97 8.05
N PHE A 216 16.21 17.86 7.54
CA PHE A 216 17.08 16.71 7.73
C PHE A 216 17.26 16.29 9.19
N ASP A 217 17.64 17.21 10.09
CA ASP A 217 17.87 16.88 11.51
C ASP A 217 16.60 16.37 12.19
N ARG A 218 15.44 16.95 11.86
CA ARG A 218 14.16 16.45 12.36
C ARG A 218 13.82 15.08 11.81
N LEU A 219 14.08 14.83 10.54
CA LEU A 219 13.85 13.52 9.92
C LEU A 219 14.71 12.45 10.59
N VAL A 220 15.98 12.76 10.87
CA VAL A 220 16.90 11.90 11.64
C VAL A 220 16.30 11.60 13.03
N SER A 221 15.81 12.61 13.75
CA SER A 221 15.17 12.40 15.06
C SER A 221 13.96 11.48 14.97
N LEU A 222 13.05 11.72 14.01
CA LEU A 222 11.84 10.90 13.85
C LEU A 222 12.18 9.46 13.46
N MET A 223 13.15 9.23 12.56
CA MET A 223 13.59 7.88 12.20
C MET A 223 14.27 7.17 13.38
N THR A 224 15.02 7.88 14.20
CA THR A 224 15.60 7.35 15.44
C THR A 224 14.51 6.92 16.41
N ILE A 225 13.48 7.75 16.61
CA ILE A 225 12.31 7.41 17.45
C ILE A 225 11.60 6.14 16.93
N ALA A 226 11.39 6.05 15.60
CA ALA A 226 10.79 4.85 15.02
C ALA A 226 11.63 3.59 15.30
N ARG A 227 12.96 3.69 15.17
CA ARG A 227 13.89 2.58 15.46
C ARG A 227 13.91 2.20 16.95
N GLU A 228 13.87 3.17 17.85
CA GLU A 228 13.80 2.92 19.31
C GLU A 228 12.52 2.21 19.73
N GLU A 229 11.37 2.62 19.19
CA GLU A 229 10.06 2.13 19.62
C GLU A 229 9.63 0.83 18.91
N ILE A 230 10.06 0.60 17.66
CA ILE A 230 9.67 -0.56 16.83
C ILE A 230 10.81 -1.56 16.65
N GLY A 231 12.05 -1.10 16.69
CA GLY A 231 13.23 -1.91 16.33
C GLY A 231 13.75 -1.58 14.93
N GLU A 232 14.85 -2.23 14.56
CA GLU A 232 15.45 -2.09 13.23
C GLU A 232 14.55 -2.70 12.16
N GLN A 233 14.03 -1.87 11.29
CA GLN A 233 13.19 -2.27 10.15
C GLN A 233 13.61 -1.46 8.91
N PRO A 234 13.49 -2.03 7.70
CA PRO A 234 13.66 -1.25 6.49
C PRO A 234 12.58 -0.16 6.42
N VAL A 235 12.99 1.06 6.09
CA VAL A 235 12.11 2.24 6.00
C VAL A 235 11.86 2.59 4.54
N TYR A 236 10.63 2.91 4.23
CA TYR A 236 10.15 3.37 2.93
C TYR A 236 9.37 4.66 3.11
N ALA A 237 9.35 5.52 2.11
CA ALA A 237 8.60 6.78 2.15
C ALA A 237 8.28 7.29 0.75
N PHE A 238 7.33 8.22 0.67
CA PHE A 238 7.15 9.03 -0.52
C PHE A 238 8.02 10.29 -0.48
N LEU A 239 8.40 10.74 -1.67
CA LEU A 239 9.06 12.01 -1.92
C LEU A 239 8.58 12.55 -3.26
N ASP A 240 8.26 13.83 -3.35
CA ASP A 240 8.14 14.48 -4.64
C ASP A 240 9.52 14.81 -5.23
N ALA A 241 9.62 14.84 -6.55
CA ALA A 241 10.87 15.03 -7.25
C ALA A 241 11.54 16.38 -6.90
N PHE A 242 10.74 17.43 -6.83
CA PHE A 242 11.20 18.79 -6.56
C PHE A 242 11.85 18.94 -5.17
N SER A 243 11.23 18.36 -4.14
CA SER A 243 11.80 18.42 -2.78
C SER A 243 13.04 17.52 -2.61
N GLY A 244 13.21 16.54 -3.48
CA GLY A 244 14.34 15.61 -3.44
C GLY A 244 15.68 16.29 -3.66
N THR A 245 15.73 17.33 -4.47
CA THR A 245 16.96 18.10 -4.75
C THR A 245 17.43 18.95 -3.57
N GLN A 246 16.59 19.10 -2.53
CA GLN A 246 16.91 19.89 -1.32
C GLN A 246 17.82 19.15 -0.32
N LYS A 247 18.06 17.85 -0.51
CA LYS A 247 18.95 17.05 0.34
C LYS A 247 20.20 16.63 -0.41
N SER A 248 21.34 16.75 0.26
CA SER A 248 22.62 16.31 -0.26
C SER A 248 22.74 14.77 -0.28
N VAL A 249 23.65 14.25 -1.08
CA VAL A 249 23.97 12.81 -1.10
C VAL A 249 24.41 12.29 0.27
N ASP A 250 25.16 13.11 1.05
CA ASP A 250 25.61 12.71 2.38
C ASP A 250 24.46 12.64 3.39
N GLU A 251 23.49 13.54 3.29
CA GLU A 251 22.25 13.44 4.09
C GLU A 251 21.48 12.17 3.74
N TYR A 252 21.35 11.84 2.45
CA TYR A 252 20.73 10.58 2.02
C TYR A 252 21.50 9.35 2.51
N ARG A 253 22.86 9.36 2.52
CA ARG A 253 23.68 8.28 3.09
C ARG A 253 23.38 8.08 4.59
N ARG A 254 23.24 9.18 5.34
CA ARG A 254 22.88 9.11 6.77
C ARG A 254 21.48 8.54 6.96
N LEU A 255 20.49 8.90 6.12
CA LEU A 255 19.16 8.31 6.15
C LEU A 255 19.17 6.82 5.78
N ALA A 256 20.00 6.42 4.80
CA ALA A 256 20.21 5.01 4.46
C ALA A 256 20.76 4.20 5.64
N ALA A 257 21.73 4.77 6.40
CA ALA A 257 22.26 4.16 7.61
C ALA A 257 21.22 4.01 8.73
N LEU A 258 20.20 4.88 8.76
CA LEU A 258 19.03 4.76 9.64
C LEU A 258 17.94 3.81 9.11
N GLY A 259 18.18 3.16 7.98
CA GLY A 259 17.29 2.15 7.44
C GLY A 259 16.45 2.56 6.23
N LEU A 260 16.59 3.79 5.68
CA LEU A 260 15.89 4.17 4.46
C LEU A 260 16.36 3.30 3.28
N LYS A 261 15.50 2.45 2.75
CA LYS A 261 15.82 1.45 1.74
C LYS A 261 15.34 1.82 0.35
N ARG A 262 14.15 2.41 0.25
CA ARG A 262 13.58 2.85 -1.02
C ARG A 262 12.69 4.06 -0.83
N VAL A 263 12.73 4.94 -1.82
CA VAL A 263 11.90 6.13 -1.91
C VAL A 263 10.98 6.02 -3.12
N SER A 264 9.68 6.25 -2.92
CA SER A 264 8.70 6.26 -3.99
C SER A 264 8.47 7.70 -4.45
N ILE A 265 8.61 7.93 -5.76
CA ILE A 265 8.53 9.25 -6.38
C ILE A 265 7.41 9.24 -7.41
N GLY A 266 6.46 10.16 -7.26
CA GLY A 266 5.46 10.45 -8.29
C GLY A 266 6.11 11.26 -9.40
N LEU A 267 6.62 10.59 -10.44
CA LEU A 267 7.10 11.24 -11.68
C LEU A 267 5.91 11.77 -12.47
N GLU A 268 4.84 10.99 -12.54
CA GLU A 268 3.59 11.15 -13.30
C GLU A 268 3.83 11.23 -14.80
N SER A 269 4.70 12.13 -15.28
CA SER A 269 5.10 12.34 -16.66
C SER A 269 6.55 12.83 -16.75
N GLY A 270 7.21 12.57 -17.88
CA GLY A 270 8.47 13.21 -18.26
C GLY A 270 8.28 14.52 -19.04
N HIS A 271 7.03 14.92 -19.35
CA HIS A 271 6.70 16.08 -20.17
C HIS A 271 6.36 17.29 -19.30
N ASP A 272 7.29 18.25 -19.20
CA ASP A 272 7.12 19.42 -18.32
C ASP A 272 5.87 20.26 -18.60
N PRO A 273 5.46 20.53 -19.86
CA PRO A 273 4.20 21.23 -20.12
C PRO A 273 2.96 20.49 -19.60
N LEU A 274 2.98 19.16 -19.54
CA LEU A 274 1.90 18.39 -18.91
C LEU A 274 1.95 18.50 -17.38
N LEU A 275 3.14 18.48 -16.77
CA LEU A 275 3.30 18.66 -15.32
C LEU A 275 2.77 20.05 -14.91
N GLU A 276 3.08 21.10 -15.69
CA GLU A 276 2.56 22.45 -15.49
C GLU A 276 1.03 22.49 -15.63
N PHE A 277 0.48 21.89 -16.70
CA PHE A 277 -0.96 21.82 -16.94
C PHE A 277 -1.71 21.22 -15.76
N VAL A 278 -1.19 20.17 -15.15
CA VAL A 278 -1.82 19.53 -13.99
C VAL A 278 -1.36 20.08 -12.64
N ARG A 279 -0.61 21.16 -12.63
CA ARG A 279 -0.07 21.85 -11.45
C ARG A 279 0.75 20.93 -10.54
N LYS A 280 1.47 20.00 -11.14
CA LYS A 280 2.48 19.19 -10.44
C LYS A 280 3.72 20.05 -10.26
N PRO A 281 4.22 20.25 -9.02
CA PRO A 281 5.42 21.08 -8.80
C PRO A 281 6.70 20.38 -9.29
N GLY A 282 7.65 21.19 -9.77
CA GLY A 282 8.94 20.74 -10.27
C GLY A 282 8.93 20.35 -11.75
N ALA A 283 10.11 20.03 -12.27
CA ALA A 283 10.35 19.58 -13.62
C ALA A 283 10.76 18.10 -13.65
N ALA A 284 10.71 17.48 -14.80
CA ALA A 284 11.18 16.10 -15.01
C ALA A 284 12.69 15.96 -14.68
N GLN A 285 13.48 16.99 -14.91
CA GLN A 285 14.90 17.03 -14.56
C GLN A 285 15.13 16.91 -13.04
N ASP A 286 14.28 17.51 -12.20
CA ASP A 286 14.36 17.35 -10.73
C ASP A 286 14.26 15.88 -10.32
N ALA A 287 13.46 15.10 -11.04
CA ALA A 287 13.34 13.66 -10.79
C ALA A 287 14.63 12.91 -11.15
N VAL A 288 15.30 13.27 -12.25
CA VAL A 288 16.58 12.66 -12.65
C VAL A 288 17.65 12.96 -11.60
N GLU A 289 17.74 14.19 -11.13
CA GLU A 289 18.70 14.63 -10.11
C GLU A 289 18.44 13.95 -8.76
N THR A 290 17.16 13.94 -8.33
CA THR A 290 16.76 13.26 -7.08
C THR A 290 17.07 11.77 -7.12
N VAL A 291 16.75 11.09 -8.22
CA VAL A 291 17.06 9.67 -8.39
C VAL A 291 18.58 9.45 -8.36
N SER A 292 19.36 10.29 -9.06
CA SER A 292 20.82 10.18 -9.07
C SER A 292 21.42 10.35 -7.67
N ALA A 293 20.91 11.30 -6.87
CA ALA A 293 21.35 11.51 -5.50
C ALA A 293 21.01 10.32 -4.59
N LEU A 294 19.77 9.79 -4.68
CA LEU A 294 19.34 8.61 -3.93
C LEU A 294 20.15 7.37 -4.29
N LYS A 295 20.39 7.12 -5.57
CA LYS A 295 21.22 6.00 -6.05
C LYS A 295 22.67 6.12 -5.59
N SER A 296 23.23 7.33 -5.58
CA SER A 296 24.58 7.60 -5.05
C SER A 296 24.68 7.35 -3.54
N ALA A 297 23.56 7.37 -2.84
CA ALA A 297 23.44 7.01 -1.43
C ALA A 297 23.01 5.54 -1.20
N SER A 298 23.02 4.69 -2.25
CA SER A 298 22.59 3.29 -2.20
C SER A 298 21.13 3.09 -1.76
N ILE A 299 20.27 4.08 -2.02
CA ILE A 299 18.82 4.01 -1.78
C ILE A 299 18.14 3.65 -3.10
N ALA A 300 17.31 2.63 -3.08
CA ALA A 300 16.48 2.25 -4.23
C ALA A 300 15.33 3.25 -4.46
N VAL A 301 14.77 3.25 -5.65
CA VAL A 301 13.64 4.13 -5.99
C VAL A 301 12.47 3.35 -6.58
N SER A 302 11.27 3.87 -6.38
CA SER A 302 10.08 3.47 -7.13
C SER A 302 9.53 4.70 -7.84
N LEU A 303 9.37 4.65 -9.14
CA LEU A 303 8.84 5.75 -9.94
C LEU A 303 7.41 5.43 -10.35
N ILE A 304 6.51 6.36 -10.17
CA ILE A 304 5.12 6.23 -10.57
C ILE A 304 4.90 7.09 -11.82
N VAL A 305 4.43 6.46 -12.90
CA VAL A 305 4.01 7.11 -14.15
C VAL A 305 2.50 7.01 -14.25
N LEU A 306 1.83 8.12 -14.49
CA LEU A 306 0.37 8.19 -14.54
C LEU A 306 -0.12 8.11 -15.99
N VAL A 307 -0.50 6.91 -16.41
CA VAL A 307 -0.98 6.62 -17.76
C VAL A 307 -2.36 7.27 -17.99
N GLY A 308 -2.54 7.93 -19.11
CA GLY A 308 -3.77 8.65 -19.46
C GLY A 308 -3.79 10.13 -19.04
N LEU A 309 -2.81 10.58 -18.23
CA LEU A 309 -2.70 11.95 -17.82
C LEU A 309 -2.52 12.87 -19.05
N GLY A 310 -3.29 13.96 -19.12
CA GLY A 310 -3.25 14.90 -20.24
C GLY A 310 -4.01 14.44 -21.47
N GLY A 311 -4.70 13.29 -21.42
CA GLY A 311 -5.58 12.81 -22.48
C GLY A 311 -4.90 12.72 -23.84
N ASP A 312 -5.68 12.90 -24.90
CA ASP A 312 -5.20 12.84 -26.30
C ASP A 312 -4.22 13.97 -26.67
N ARG A 313 -4.41 15.15 -26.09
CA ARG A 313 -3.58 16.32 -26.37
C ARG A 313 -2.10 16.13 -26.06
N TYR A 314 -1.79 15.42 -24.97
CA TYR A 314 -0.42 15.21 -24.53
C TYR A 314 0.09 13.79 -24.75
N ALA A 315 -0.71 12.90 -25.40
CA ALA A 315 -0.44 11.46 -25.46
C ALA A 315 0.95 11.12 -26.02
N GLU A 316 1.36 11.75 -27.12
CA GLU A 316 2.63 11.49 -27.78
C GLU A 316 3.82 12.03 -27.00
N SER A 317 3.75 13.30 -26.56
CA SER A 317 4.81 13.96 -25.80
C SER A 317 4.99 13.30 -24.43
N HIS A 318 3.88 12.89 -23.79
CA HIS A 318 3.95 12.14 -22.54
C HIS A 318 4.72 10.82 -22.71
N VAL A 319 4.52 10.09 -23.83
CA VAL A 319 5.28 8.85 -24.12
C VAL A 319 6.75 9.16 -24.36
N SER A 320 7.05 10.04 -25.34
CA SER A 320 8.44 10.31 -25.77
C SER A 320 9.30 10.81 -24.62
N ASP A 321 8.81 11.80 -23.88
CA ASP A 321 9.59 12.46 -22.85
C ASP A 321 9.68 11.63 -21.59
N THR A 322 8.63 10.87 -21.24
CA THR A 322 8.70 9.91 -20.12
C THR A 322 9.74 8.82 -20.40
N VAL A 323 9.79 8.31 -21.62
CA VAL A 323 10.82 7.34 -22.03
C VAL A 323 12.22 7.95 -21.94
N ALA A 324 12.41 9.18 -22.43
CA ALA A 324 13.68 9.87 -22.36
C ALA A 324 14.16 10.06 -20.92
N VAL A 325 13.28 10.55 -20.05
CA VAL A 325 13.56 10.80 -18.62
C VAL A 325 13.87 9.50 -17.87
N LEU A 326 13.09 8.44 -18.06
CA LEU A 326 13.35 7.15 -17.39
C LEU A 326 14.65 6.50 -17.86
N ASN A 327 14.98 6.63 -19.15
CA ASN A 327 16.24 6.12 -19.70
C ASN A 327 17.48 6.94 -19.26
N ALA A 328 17.31 8.19 -18.85
CA ALA A 328 18.38 9.03 -18.31
C ALA A 328 18.69 8.72 -16.84
N MET A 329 17.81 8.04 -16.12
CA MET A 329 18.00 7.71 -14.71
C MET A 329 18.86 6.45 -14.52
N PRO A 330 19.74 6.38 -13.48
CA PRO A 330 20.58 5.21 -13.19
C PRO A 330 19.79 4.10 -12.49
N LEU A 331 18.70 3.64 -13.14
CA LEU A 331 17.81 2.61 -12.60
C LEU A 331 18.41 1.21 -12.74
N GLY A 332 18.22 0.36 -11.73
CA GLY A 332 18.78 -0.98 -11.70
C GLY A 332 18.03 -1.93 -10.76
N LYS A 333 18.70 -3.01 -10.39
CA LYS A 333 18.16 -4.02 -9.47
C LYS A 333 17.71 -3.37 -8.15
N GLY A 334 16.49 -3.68 -7.74
CA GLY A 334 15.86 -3.15 -6.52
C GLY A 334 14.99 -1.92 -6.76
N ASP A 335 15.09 -1.29 -7.94
CA ASP A 335 14.21 -0.19 -8.34
C ASP A 335 12.92 -0.72 -8.98
N ILE A 336 11.88 0.10 -9.02
CA ILE A 336 10.60 -0.25 -9.61
C ILE A 336 10.08 0.93 -10.45
N VAL A 337 9.52 0.63 -11.63
CA VAL A 337 8.72 1.57 -12.40
C VAL A 337 7.29 1.09 -12.36
N TYR A 338 6.42 1.87 -11.74
CA TYR A 338 5.00 1.61 -11.66
C TYR A 338 4.25 2.40 -12.73
N PHE A 339 3.36 1.71 -13.46
CA PHE A 339 2.35 2.36 -14.29
C PHE A 339 1.01 2.34 -13.57
N SER A 340 0.48 3.52 -13.25
CA SER A 340 -0.85 3.73 -12.68
C SER A 340 -1.76 4.35 -13.71
N ASP A 341 -2.96 3.80 -13.88
CA ASP A 341 -3.95 4.40 -14.78
C ASP A 341 -4.56 5.62 -14.10
N LEU A 342 -4.69 6.74 -14.82
CA LEU A 342 -5.45 7.89 -14.35
C LEU A 342 -6.90 7.47 -14.08
N ILE A 343 -7.38 7.80 -12.91
CA ILE A 343 -8.78 7.65 -12.54
C ILE A 343 -9.32 9.05 -12.29
N GLU A 344 -10.18 9.50 -13.19
CA GLU A 344 -10.82 10.80 -13.05
C GLU A 344 -11.89 10.73 -11.95
N HIS A 345 -11.84 11.67 -11.03
CA HIS A 345 -12.86 11.87 -10.01
C HIS A 345 -13.42 13.28 -10.13
N GLU A 346 -14.74 13.41 -10.14
CA GLU A 346 -15.40 14.72 -10.17
C GLU A 346 -15.08 15.57 -8.92
N SER A 347 -14.57 14.96 -7.85
CA SER A 347 -14.06 15.66 -6.66
C SER A 347 -12.76 16.41 -6.91
N THR A 348 -12.04 16.12 -8.02
CA THR A 348 -10.77 16.76 -8.37
C THR A 348 -10.98 17.86 -9.40
N PRO A 349 -10.10 18.89 -9.45
CA PRO A 349 -10.18 19.94 -10.47
C PRO A 349 -9.88 19.45 -11.90
N TYR A 350 -9.22 18.32 -12.08
CA TYR A 350 -8.72 17.85 -13.37
C TYR A 350 -9.80 17.67 -14.45
N PRO A 351 -10.97 17.04 -14.20
CA PRO A 351 -11.96 16.87 -15.25
C PRO A 351 -12.50 18.21 -15.80
N ALA A 352 -12.67 19.19 -14.92
CA ALA A 352 -13.09 20.55 -15.34
C ALA A 352 -11.97 21.26 -16.14
N LEU A 353 -10.73 21.13 -15.68
CA LEU A 353 -9.57 21.69 -16.37
C LEU A 353 -9.38 21.06 -17.76
N ALA A 354 -9.50 19.74 -17.88
CA ALA A 354 -9.40 19.00 -19.12
C ALA A 354 -10.49 19.43 -20.12
N ARG A 355 -11.75 19.50 -19.68
CA ARG A 355 -12.86 20.00 -20.53
C ARG A 355 -12.64 21.44 -21.01
N ALA A 356 -12.19 22.33 -20.13
CA ALA A 356 -11.92 23.73 -20.50
C ALA A 356 -10.76 23.88 -21.50
N ALA A 357 -9.85 22.92 -21.55
CA ALA A 357 -8.71 22.88 -22.47
C ALA A 357 -8.96 22.01 -23.71
N ASP A 358 -10.17 21.51 -23.91
CA ASP A 358 -10.56 20.60 -25.00
C ASP A 358 -9.68 19.33 -25.04
N VAL A 359 -9.37 18.77 -23.85
CA VAL A 359 -8.62 17.53 -23.68
C VAL A 359 -9.59 16.37 -23.50
N ARG A 360 -9.57 15.44 -24.42
CA ARG A 360 -10.39 14.22 -24.37
C ARG A 360 -9.67 13.13 -23.55
N PRO A 361 -10.34 12.52 -22.56
CA PRO A 361 -9.78 11.38 -21.85
C PRO A 361 -9.41 10.22 -22.79
N LEU A 362 -8.31 9.51 -22.49
CA LEU A 362 -7.95 8.30 -23.21
C LEU A 362 -8.89 7.15 -22.82
N THR A 363 -9.30 6.40 -23.82
CA THR A 363 -10.01 5.12 -23.60
C THR A 363 -9.09 4.08 -22.95
N ALA A 364 -9.65 3.02 -22.39
CA ALA A 364 -8.88 1.92 -21.82
C ALA A 364 -7.90 1.27 -22.82
N ALA A 365 -8.29 1.21 -24.11
CA ALA A 365 -7.44 0.70 -25.18
C ALA A 365 -6.27 1.65 -25.47
N GLU A 366 -6.52 2.95 -25.55
CA GLU A 366 -5.50 3.98 -25.75
C GLU A 366 -4.54 4.04 -24.55
N MET A 367 -5.03 3.98 -23.30
CA MET A 367 -4.17 3.89 -22.11
C MET A 367 -3.30 2.64 -22.12
N ASN A 368 -3.85 1.50 -22.58
CA ASN A 368 -3.04 0.29 -22.73
C ASN A 368 -1.96 0.46 -23.80
N HIS A 369 -2.29 1.06 -24.95
CA HIS A 369 -1.33 1.39 -25.99
C HIS A 369 -0.23 2.33 -25.50
N GLN A 370 -0.60 3.42 -24.80
CA GLN A 370 0.35 4.38 -24.21
C GLN A 370 1.31 3.69 -23.24
N ARG A 371 0.80 2.82 -22.35
CA ARG A 371 1.62 2.03 -21.42
C ARG A 371 2.60 1.11 -22.16
N GLN A 372 2.15 0.43 -23.22
CA GLN A 372 3.02 -0.44 -24.02
C GLN A 372 4.07 0.38 -24.77
N ALA A 373 3.71 1.54 -25.32
CA ALA A 373 4.64 2.43 -26.01
C ALA A 373 5.74 2.91 -25.07
N ILE A 374 5.41 3.38 -23.87
CA ILE A 374 6.42 3.75 -22.86
C ILE A 374 7.28 2.54 -22.52
N ARG A 375 6.68 1.40 -22.20
CA ARG A 375 7.41 0.18 -21.81
C ARG A 375 8.40 -0.28 -22.90
N SER A 376 7.99 -0.24 -24.16
CA SER A 376 8.82 -0.65 -25.30
C SER A 376 9.99 0.30 -25.56
N GLY A 377 9.87 1.57 -25.17
CA GLY A 377 10.94 2.57 -25.28
C GLY A 377 11.99 2.48 -24.16
N LEU A 378 11.73 1.72 -23.08
CA LEU A 378 12.67 1.60 -21.95
C LEU A 378 13.87 0.73 -22.32
N ARG A 379 15.07 1.22 -22.00
CA ARG A 379 16.35 0.59 -22.33
C ARG A 379 17.08 0.12 -21.08
N PHE A 380 16.47 -0.81 -20.36
CA PHE A 380 17.09 -1.39 -19.17
C PHE A 380 17.85 -2.66 -19.53
N GLY A 381 19.14 -2.72 -19.13
CA GLY A 381 19.95 -3.91 -19.32
C GLY A 381 19.59 -5.04 -18.35
N PRO A 382 20.33 -6.17 -18.40
CA PRO A 382 20.24 -7.23 -17.41
C PRO A 382 20.40 -6.67 -15.98
N GLY A 383 19.45 -6.96 -15.09
CA GLY A 383 19.45 -6.38 -13.73
C GLY A 383 18.80 -4.99 -13.65
N GLY A 384 18.03 -4.57 -14.65
CA GLY A 384 17.22 -3.36 -14.61
C GLY A 384 16.10 -3.40 -13.57
N PRO A 385 15.32 -2.31 -13.46
CA PRO A 385 14.21 -2.20 -12.52
C PRO A 385 13.06 -3.15 -12.86
N VAL A 386 12.25 -3.47 -11.86
CA VAL A 386 10.98 -4.16 -12.10
C VAL A 386 9.98 -3.17 -12.69
N VAL A 387 9.30 -3.55 -13.76
CA VAL A 387 8.21 -2.76 -14.35
C VAL A 387 6.87 -3.43 -14.02
N SER A 388 5.99 -2.72 -13.32
CA SER A 388 4.74 -3.28 -12.77
C SER A 388 3.57 -2.31 -12.92
N LYS A 389 2.35 -2.86 -12.83
CA LYS A 389 1.12 -2.06 -12.76
C LYS A 389 0.82 -1.70 -11.30
N TYR A 390 0.32 -0.49 -11.09
CA TYR A 390 -0.16 0.02 -9.82
C TYR A 390 -1.64 0.45 -9.94
N ASP A 391 -2.55 -0.37 -9.42
CA ASP A 391 -3.97 -0.02 -9.41
C ASP A 391 -4.34 0.51 -8.01
N ILE A 392 -4.48 1.82 -7.89
CA ILE A 392 -4.81 2.50 -6.63
C ILE A 392 -6.17 2.07 -6.05
N ARG A 393 -7.07 1.57 -6.89
CA ARG A 393 -8.40 1.09 -6.48
C ARG A 393 -8.35 -0.22 -5.69
N GLU A 394 -7.20 -0.89 -5.67
CA GLU A 394 -6.97 -2.13 -4.93
C GLU A 394 -6.28 -1.90 -3.58
N PHE A 395 -6.01 -0.66 -3.24
CA PHE A 395 -5.34 -0.32 -1.98
C PHE A 395 -6.25 -0.60 -0.79
N VAL A 396 -5.79 -1.50 0.06
CA VAL A 396 -6.40 -1.90 1.34
C VAL A 396 -5.29 -1.93 2.38
N TYR A 397 -5.34 -1.04 3.36
CA TYR A 397 -4.35 -1.00 4.46
C TYR A 397 -4.76 -1.80 5.67
#